data_0d140086c1493984e214fb073691107a
#
_entry.id   0d140086c1493984e214fb073691107a
#
_cell.length_a   1.000
_cell.length_b   1.000
_cell.length_c   1.000
_cell.angle_alpha   90.00
_cell.angle_beta   90.00
_cell.angle_gamma   90.00
#
_symmetry.space_group_name_H-M   'P 1'
#
loop_
_entity.id
_entity.type
_entity.pdbx_description
1 polymer ?
#
loop_
_entity_poly.entity_id
_entity_poly.type
_entity_poly.pdbx_seq_one_letter_code
_entity_poly.pdbx_strand_id
1 'polypeptide(L)'
;ALCKVFRDGDFRAGYYRDQAMMMCLGQLTTKQMFAHLYGNPELSAEPSSGSRQMMNHFGSRFLNDDGTWRDLMKQKNSTSDMACLASNFPRLVGLAQASKVYRENKDLSNKTKFSDNGSEIAFGTIGNSSCAEGHFFEAVNAIGVLQVPAIISVWDDGYGISVGNEYQMTKSDVSEVLKGFQRDEKGEGFEIFRVKGWDYAGLVETYEKAEKLAREKHIPSIVHVIDMTQPTGHSTSGSHERYKSKERLQWEQDFDCLVQFKKWIVDNKIATEDELNNISNEVKDFVKQAKKEAWSEYQTPLKSELNKL
;
A
#
# COMPACT_ATOMS: atom_id res chain seq x y z
N ALA A 1 -9.75 -2.71 2.91
CA ALA A 1 -10.35 -1.46 3.40
C ALA A 1 -9.83 -0.25 2.60
N LEU A 2 -8.56 0.11 2.67
CA LEU A 2 -7.97 1.29 1.99
C LEU A 2 -8.37 1.36 0.50
N CYS A 3 -8.34 0.26 -0.23
CA CYS A 3 -8.69 0.22 -1.66
C CYS A 3 -10.13 0.65 -1.97
N LYS A 4 -11.04 0.64 -1.00
CA LYS A 4 -12.43 1.10 -1.19
C LYS A 4 -12.53 2.62 -1.35
N VAL A 5 -11.60 3.36 -0.79
CA VAL A 5 -11.58 4.82 -0.81
C VAL A 5 -10.59 5.40 -1.82
N PHE A 6 -9.75 4.56 -2.42
CA PHE A 6 -8.79 4.95 -3.44
C PHE A 6 -9.49 5.08 -4.80
N ARG A 7 -9.50 6.27 -5.38
CA ARG A 7 -10.20 6.59 -6.63
C ARG A 7 -9.22 6.79 -7.80
N ASP A 8 -9.76 6.83 -9.01
CA ASP A 8 -8.99 7.30 -10.16
C ASP A 8 -8.56 8.76 -9.92
N GLY A 9 -7.36 9.10 -10.33
CA GLY A 9 -6.71 10.37 -10.01
C GLY A 9 -5.86 10.37 -8.75
N ASP A 10 -6.17 9.53 -7.77
CA ASP A 10 -5.37 9.42 -6.54
C ASP A 10 -3.98 8.84 -6.82
N PHE A 11 -3.03 9.16 -5.96
CA PHE A 11 -1.65 8.70 -6.05
C PHE A 11 -1.25 7.85 -4.85
N ARG A 12 -0.56 6.77 -5.11
CA ARG A 12 0.14 5.98 -4.11
C ARG A 12 1.63 6.32 -4.12
N ALA A 13 2.20 6.51 -2.93
CA ALA A 13 3.62 6.48 -2.66
C ALA A 13 3.85 5.43 -1.55
N GLY A 14 4.17 4.20 -1.96
CA GLY A 14 4.12 3.04 -1.09
C GLY A 14 5.46 2.36 -0.87
N TYR A 15 5.41 1.09 -0.52
CA TYR A 15 6.59 0.27 -0.23
C TYR A 15 6.38 -1.20 -0.62
N TYR A 16 7.42 -2.01 -0.47
CA TYR A 16 7.51 -3.39 -0.99
C TYR A 16 6.48 -4.40 -0.44
N ARG A 17 5.61 -4.04 0.50
CA ARG A 17 4.53 -4.91 1.01
C ARG A 17 3.16 -4.63 0.39
N ASP A 18 3.11 -3.77 -0.61
CA ASP A 18 1.85 -3.33 -1.22
C ASP A 18 1.29 -4.26 -2.31
N GLN A 19 1.83 -5.48 -2.49
CA GLN A 19 1.39 -6.39 -3.56
C GLN A 19 -0.13 -6.60 -3.56
N ALA A 20 -0.71 -6.90 -2.40
CA ALA A 20 -2.14 -7.12 -2.27
C ALA A 20 -2.94 -5.83 -2.56
N MET A 21 -2.42 -4.68 -2.16
CA MET A 21 -3.02 -3.38 -2.48
C MET A 21 -2.99 -3.13 -3.99
N MET A 22 -1.85 -3.35 -4.66
CA MET A 22 -1.71 -3.18 -6.10
C MET A 22 -2.65 -4.11 -6.88
N MET A 23 -2.81 -5.36 -6.43
CA MET A 23 -3.79 -6.30 -7.02
C MET A 23 -5.23 -5.83 -6.79
N CYS A 24 -5.56 -5.38 -5.59
CA CYS A 24 -6.88 -4.88 -5.24
C CYS A 24 -7.26 -3.61 -6.03
N LEU A 25 -6.29 -2.76 -6.33
CA LEU A 25 -6.45 -1.56 -7.17
C LEU A 25 -6.52 -1.88 -8.68
N GLY A 26 -6.30 -3.14 -9.07
CA GLY A 26 -6.28 -3.56 -10.47
C GLY A 26 -5.01 -3.13 -11.23
N GLN A 27 -3.97 -2.72 -10.54
CA GLN A 27 -2.70 -2.28 -11.13
C GLN A 27 -1.67 -3.40 -11.28
N LEU A 28 -1.92 -4.55 -10.68
CA LEU A 28 -1.07 -5.73 -10.72
C LEU A 28 -1.94 -6.97 -10.83
N THR A 29 -1.67 -7.84 -11.80
CA THR A 29 -2.25 -9.18 -11.85
C THR A 29 -1.34 -10.21 -11.19
N THR A 30 -1.90 -11.34 -10.77
CA THR A 30 -1.11 -12.45 -10.23
C THR A 30 -0.05 -12.93 -11.22
N LYS A 31 -0.37 -12.98 -12.50
CA LYS A 31 0.57 -13.38 -13.56
C LYS A 31 1.73 -12.38 -13.71
N GLN A 32 1.43 -11.07 -13.68
CA GLN A 32 2.45 -10.01 -13.70
C GLN A 32 3.36 -10.06 -12.48
N MET A 33 2.82 -10.39 -11.30
CA MET A 33 3.62 -10.60 -10.10
C MET A 33 4.63 -11.74 -10.28
N PHE A 34 4.23 -12.85 -10.89
CA PHE A 34 5.17 -13.93 -11.22
C PHE A 34 6.14 -13.56 -12.33
N ALA A 35 5.71 -12.79 -13.33
CA ALA A 35 6.62 -12.28 -14.37
C ALA A 35 7.71 -11.39 -13.76
N HIS A 36 7.34 -10.51 -12.82
CA HIS A 36 8.27 -9.70 -12.06
C HIS A 36 9.25 -10.57 -11.24
N LEU A 37 8.75 -11.60 -10.54
CA LEU A 37 9.57 -12.54 -9.77
C LEU A 37 10.59 -13.29 -10.64
N TYR A 38 10.22 -13.64 -11.87
CA TYR A 38 11.10 -14.33 -12.81
C TYR A 38 12.06 -13.40 -13.57
N GLY A 39 11.91 -12.08 -13.40
CA GLY A 39 12.74 -11.10 -14.10
C GLY A 39 12.42 -11.01 -15.58
N ASN A 40 11.16 -11.22 -16.00
CA ASN A 40 10.75 -11.12 -17.40
C ASN A 40 10.89 -9.66 -17.87
N PRO A 41 11.77 -9.39 -18.88
CA PRO A 41 12.06 -8.03 -19.32
C PRO A 41 10.99 -7.42 -20.24
N GLU A 42 10.02 -8.23 -20.68
CA GLU A 42 8.98 -7.80 -21.61
C GLU A 42 7.93 -6.94 -20.90
N LEU A 43 7.70 -5.72 -21.40
CA LEU A 43 6.71 -4.80 -20.84
C LEU A 43 5.26 -5.30 -21.00
N SER A 44 5.01 -6.22 -21.92
CA SER A 44 3.71 -6.89 -22.03
C SER A 44 3.45 -7.88 -20.90
N ALA A 45 4.52 -8.48 -20.36
CA ALA A 45 4.44 -9.43 -19.24
C ALA A 45 4.54 -8.73 -17.87
N GLU A 46 5.41 -7.71 -17.74
CA GLU A 46 5.58 -6.89 -16.54
C GLU A 46 5.54 -5.39 -16.92
N PRO A 47 4.35 -4.79 -16.95
CA PRO A 47 4.17 -3.42 -17.49
C PRO A 47 4.69 -2.31 -16.58
N SER A 48 4.98 -2.59 -15.31
CA SER A 48 5.46 -1.58 -14.36
C SER A 48 6.88 -1.11 -14.73
N SER A 49 7.79 -2.02 -15.04
CA SER A 49 9.21 -1.71 -15.25
C SER A 49 9.94 -2.62 -16.24
N GLY A 50 9.28 -3.67 -16.75
CA GLY A 50 9.97 -4.76 -17.44
C GLY A 50 10.94 -5.45 -16.49
N SER A 51 10.53 -5.67 -15.25
CA SER A 51 11.30 -6.27 -14.16
C SER A 51 12.64 -5.58 -13.86
N ARG A 52 12.75 -4.29 -14.17
CA ARG A 52 13.98 -3.50 -13.91
C ARG A 52 14.02 -2.90 -12.53
N GLN A 53 12.88 -2.81 -11.84
CA GLN A 53 12.82 -2.45 -10.42
C GLN A 53 13.11 -3.66 -9.54
N MET A 54 13.46 -3.39 -8.28
CA MET A 54 13.57 -4.45 -7.27
C MET A 54 12.24 -5.18 -7.11
N MET A 55 12.33 -6.45 -6.71
CA MET A 55 11.16 -7.28 -6.43
C MET A 55 10.19 -6.56 -5.48
N ASN A 56 8.91 -6.64 -5.79
CA ASN A 56 7.82 -5.99 -5.05
C ASN A 56 7.82 -4.45 -5.07
N HIS A 57 8.55 -3.83 -6.00
CA HIS A 57 8.50 -2.39 -6.23
C HIS A 57 7.71 -2.13 -7.51
N PHE A 58 6.74 -1.23 -7.41
CA PHE A 58 5.77 -0.99 -8.47
C PHE A 58 5.73 0.50 -8.84
N GLY A 59 5.18 0.78 -10.01
CA GLY A 59 4.87 2.11 -10.47
C GLY A 59 3.86 2.04 -11.61
N SER A 60 3.07 3.07 -11.82
CA SER A 60 2.21 3.20 -12.99
C SER A 60 2.85 4.07 -14.06
N ARG A 61 2.46 3.85 -15.31
CA ARG A 61 2.92 4.68 -16.43
C ARG A 61 2.12 5.97 -16.48
N PHE A 62 2.81 7.10 -16.60
CA PHE A 62 2.22 8.43 -16.75
C PHE A 62 2.24 8.94 -18.19
N LEU A 63 3.09 8.34 -19.02
CA LEU A 63 3.22 8.70 -20.42
C LEU A 63 2.71 7.58 -21.33
N ASN A 64 2.18 7.97 -22.48
CA ASN A 64 1.94 7.10 -23.61
C ASN A 64 3.27 6.76 -24.32
N ASP A 65 3.24 5.82 -25.25
CA ASP A 65 4.46 5.39 -25.98
C ASP A 65 5.01 6.50 -26.90
N ASP A 66 4.18 7.47 -27.30
CA ASP A 66 4.58 8.67 -28.06
C ASP A 66 5.14 9.81 -27.17
N GLY A 67 5.27 9.59 -25.86
CA GLY A 67 5.76 10.58 -24.89
C GLY A 67 4.73 11.60 -24.43
N THR A 68 3.50 11.53 -24.88
CA THR A 68 2.42 12.40 -24.39
C THR A 68 1.91 11.93 -23.03
N TRP A 69 1.38 12.87 -22.23
CA TRP A 69 0.78 12.56 -20.96
C TRP A 69 -0.50 11.75 -21.09
N ARG A 70 -0.62 10.69 -20.33
CA ARG A 70 -1.88 10.00 -20.09
C ARG A 70 -2.85 10.91 -19.33
N ASP A 71 -4.11 10.56 -19.37
CA ASP A 71 -5.12 11.17 -18.50
C ASP A 71 -5.00 10.51 -17.10
N LEU A 72 -4.25 11.16 -16.21
CA LEU A 72 -3.99 10.64 -14.87
C LEU A 72 -5.25 10.61 -14.00
N MET A 73 -6.30 11.34 -14.41
CA MET A 73 -7.59 11.34 -13.72
C MET A 73 -8.48 10.14 -14.07
N LYS A 74 -8.09 9.36 -15.08
CA LYS A 74 -8.80 8.13 -15.52
C LYS A 74 -8.04 6.84 -15.15
N GLN A 75 -7.08 6.96 -14.28
CA GLN A 75 -6.33 5.80 -13.76
C GLN A 75 -5.98 6.00 -12.29
N LYS A 76 -5.79 4.90 -11.60
CA LYS A 76 -5.15 4.89 -10.29
C LYS A 76 -3.65 5.06 -10.50
N ASN A 77 -3.03 5.99 -9.76
CA ASN A 77 -1.63 6.31 -9.99
C ASN A 77 -0.75 5.76 -8.86
N SER A 78 0.40 5.25 -9.23
CA SER A 78 1.44 4.83 -8.30
C SER A 78 2.78 5.40 -8.74
N THR A 79 3.43 6.17 -7.88
CA THR A 79 4.82 6.56 -8.16
C THR A 79 5.71 5.33 -8.08
N SER A 80 6.81 5.34 -8.82
CA SER A 80 7.80 4.27 -8.73
C SER A 80 8.33 4.12 -7.31
N ASP A 81 8.23 2.92 -6.76
CA ASP A 81 8.73 2.64 -5.42
C ASP A 81 10.25 2.76 -5.37
N MET A 82 10.77 3.17 -4.23
CA MET A 82 12.18 3.23 -3.92
C MET A 82 12.53 2.22 -2.81
N ALA A 83 13.70 1.61 -2.93
CA ALA A 83 14.12 0.54 -2.02
C ALA A 83 14.47 1.05 -0.60
N CYS A 84 14.97 2.28 -0.48
CA CYS A 84 15.31 2.85 0.82
C CYS A 84 14.04 3.08 1.65
N LEU A 85 14.08 2.71 2.92
CA LEU A 85 12.94 2.85 3.84
C LEU A 85 12.51 4.31 3.93
N ALA A 86 11.21 4.55 3.96
CA ALA A 86 10.56 5.87 4.01
C ALA A 86 10.92 6.85 2.88
N SER A 87 11.79 6.52 1.93
CA SER A 87 12.24 7.44 0.87
C SER A 87 11.13 7.90 -0.08
N ASN A 88 10.00 7.20 -0.13
CA ASN A 88 8.81 7.61 -0.87
C ASN A 88 8.03 8.76 -0.19
N PHE A 89 8.27 9.04 1.07
CA PHE A 89 7.51 10.01 1.86
C PHE A 89 7.76 11.48 1.46
N PRO A 90 8.99 11.92 1.15
CA PRO A 90 9.18 13.27 0.57
C PRO A 90 8.41 13.45 -0.75
N ARG A 91 8.30 12.41 -1.56
CA ARG A 91 7.48 12.43 -2.78
C ARG A 91 5.97 12.52 -2.46
N LEU A 92 5.52 11.83 -1.41
CA LEU A 92 4.14 11.92 -0.92
C LEU A 92 3.77 13.37 -0.59
N VAL A 93 4.66 14.12 0.06
CA VAL A 93 4.48 15.56 0.33
C VAL A 93 4.22 16.33 -0.96
N GLY A 94 5.06 16.12 -1.98
CA GLY A 94 4.93 16.81 -3.27
C GLY A 94 3.64 16.48 -4.01
N LEU A 95 3.20 15.23 -3.99
CA LEU A 95 1.94 14.80 -4.59
C LEU A 95 0.74 15.44 -3.90
N ALA A 96 0.71 15.42 -2.58
CA ALA A 96 -0.37 16.05 -1.81
C ALA A 96 -0.36 17.57 -1.99
N GLN A 97 0.82 18.21 -2.03
CA GLN A 97 0.95 19.64 -2.30
C GLN A 97 0.45 20.01 -3.71
N ALA A 98 0.66 19.16 -4.70
CA ALA A 98 0.13 19.39 -6.04
C ALA A 98 -1.39 19.51 -6.04
N SER A 99 -2.12 18.61 -5.36
CA SER A 99 -3.58 18.70 -5.22
C SER A 99 -4.01 20.03 -4.61
N LYS A 100 -3.31 20.51 -3.57
CA LYS A 100 -3.59 21.82 -2.97
C LYS A 100 -3.36 22.95 -3.95
N VAL A 101 -2.25 22.94 -4.70
CA VAL A 101 -1.95 23.96 -5.72
C VAL A 101 -3.02 23.99 -6.82
N TYR A 102 -3.47 22.83 -7.29
CA TYR A 102 -4.56 22.75 -8.27
C TYR A 102 -5.87 23.32 -7.73
N ARG A 103 -6.17 23.14 -6.45
CA ARG A 103 -7.38 23.70 -5.81
C ARG A 103 -7.32 25.21 -5.65
N GLU A 104 -6.17 25.73 -5.26
CA GLU A 104 -5.98 27.14 -4.93
C GLU A 104 -5.69 28.02 -6.17
N ASN A 105 -5.08 27.47 -7.21
CA ASN A 105 -4.67 28.22 -8.39
C ASN A 105 -5.65 28.01 -9.56
N LYS A 106 -6.51 29.01 -9.80
CA LYS A 106 -7.51 28.99 -10.88
C LYS A 106 -6.91 28.93 -12.28
N ASP A 107 -5.68 29.39 -12.48
CA ASP A 107 -4.99 29.34 -13.79
C ASP A 107 -4.69 27.91 -14.22
N LEU A 108 -4.75 26.94 -13.29
CA LEU A 108 -4.57 25.53 -13.55
C LEU A 108 -5.86 24.75 -13.80
N SER A 109 -7.03 25.41 -13.77
CA SER A 109 -8.34 24.76 -13.92
C SER A 109 -8.52 24.01 -15.25
N ASN A 110 -7.74 24.35 -16.29
CA ASN A 110 -7.75 23.69 -17.59
C ASN A 110 -6.86 22.42 -17.63
N LYS A 111 -6.15 22.08 -16.56
CA LYS A 111 -5.25 20.92 -16.48
C LYS A 111 -5.98 19.64 -16.07
N THR A 112 -7.14 19.38 -16.66
CA THR A 112 -8.07 18.31 -16.30
C THR A 112 -7.53 16.88 -16.44
N LYS A 113 -6.43 16.68 -17.16
CA LYS A 113 -5.72 15.40 -17.19
C LYS A 113 -4.91 15.10 -15.91
N PHE A 114 -4.65 16.12 -15.09
CA PHE A 114 -3.76 16.05 -13.95
C PHE A 114 -4.50 16.23 -12.63
N SER A 115 -5.66 16.87 -12.63
CA SER A 115 -6.41 17.16 -11.42
C SER A 115 -7.90 17.40 -11.71
N ASP A 116 -8.75 16.94 -10.80
CA ASP A 116 -10.14 17.34 -10.68
C ASP A 116 -10.28 18.33 -9.53
N ASN A 117 -9.88 19.57 -9.80
CA ASN A 117 -9.94 20.68 -8.85
C ASN A 117 -9.27 20.38 -7.50
N GLY A 118 -8.17 19.62 -7.50
CA GLY A 118 -7.43 19.27 -6.29
C GLY A 118 -8.18 18.34 -5.34
N SER A 119 -9.03 17.48 -5.88
CA SER A 119 -9.76 16.48 -5.06
C SER A 119 -8.95 15.21 -4.82
N GLU A 120 -7.80 15.02 -5.50
CA GLU A 120 -6.97 13.84 -5.43
C GLU A 120 -6.26 13.76 -4.07
N ILE A 121 -6.15 12.53 -3.58
CA ILE A 121 -5.45 12.22 -2.33
C ILE A 121 -4.12 11.53 -2.65
N ALA A 122 -3.09 11.87 -1.89
CA ALA A 122 -1.85 11.13 -1.87
C ALA A 122 -1.84 10.13 -0.71
N PHE A 123 -1.80 8.83 -1.05
CA PHE A 123 -1.78 7.72 -0.10
C PHE A 123 -0.35 7.23 0.12
N GLY A 124 0.12 7.31 1.35
CA GLY A 124 1.40 6.72 1.78
C GLY A 124 1.17 5.44 2.56
N THR A 125 1.92 4.38 2.26
CA THR A 125 1.95 3.15 3.05
C THR A 125 3.34 2.91 3.61
N ILE A 126 3.44 2.48 4.86
CA ILE A 126 4.70 2.27 5.54
C ILE A 126 4.56 1.25 6.69
N GLY A 127 5.61 0.48 6.95
CA GLY A 127 5.68 -0.34 8.15
C GLY A 127 6.12 0.46 9.38
N ASN A 128 5.72 0.00 10.56
CA ASN A 128 6.04 0.61 11.84
C ASN A 128 7.54 0.89 12.04
N SER A 129 8.38 -0.07 11.73
CA SER A 129 9.84 0.05 11.84
C SER A 129 10.42 1.16 10.95
N SER A 130 9.90 1.29 9.73
CA SER A 130 10.32 2.34 8.80
C SER A 130 9.90 3.74 9.24
N CYS A 131 8.95 3.87 10.17
CA CYS A 131 8.58 5.16 10.76
C CYS A 131 9.70 5.76 11.65
N ALA A 132 10.74 5.01 11.98
CA ALA A 132 11.91 5.52 12.70
C ALA A 132 12.90 6.28 11.78
N GLU A 133 12.73 6.22 10.46
CA GLU A 133 13.59 6.91 9.50
C GLU A 133 13.35 8.43 9.48
N GLY A 134 14.43 9.21 9.26
CA GLY A 134 14.37 10.68 9.22
C GLY A 134 13.38 11.19 8.16
N HIS A 135 13.35 10.58 6.98
CA HIS A 135 12.43 10.94 5.88
C HIS A 135 10.95 10.86 6.28
N PHE A 136 10.58 9.93 7.18
CA PHE A 136 9.23 9.85 7.69
C PHE A 136 8.86 11.06 8.54
N PHE A 137 9.70 11.42 9.53
CA PHE A 137 9.44 12.55 10.41
C PHE A 137 9.46 13.89 9.66
N GLU A 138 10.38 14.08 8.72
CA GLU A 138 10.42 15.27 7.85
C GLU A 138 9.13 15.40 7.03
N ALA A 139 8.67 14.31 6.41
CA ALA A 139 7.45 14.31 5.63
C ALA A 139 6.20 14.54 6.49
N VAL A 140 6.11 13.92 7.67
CA VAL A 140 5.02 14.16 8.63
C VAL A 140 5.01 15.64 9.02
N ASN A 141 6.15 16.21 9.37
CA ASN A 141 6.24 17.64 9.69
C ASN A 141 5.80 18.52 8.52
N ALA A 142 6.30 18.26 7.32
CA ALA A 142 5.96 19.05 6.13
C ALA A 142 4.45 18.95 5.79
N ILE A 143 3.85 17.77 5.80
CA ILE A 143 2.42 17.57 5.55
C ILE A 143 1.58 18.30 6.61
N GLY A 144 1.99 18.25 7.89
CA GLY A 144 1.32 18.94 8.99
C GLY A 144 1.37 20.47 8.83
N VAL A 145 2.50 21.02 8.41
CA VAL A 145 2.65 22.47 8.14
C VAL A 145 1.86 22.90 6.91
N LEU A 146 1.93 22.12 5.83
CA LEU A 146 1.31 22.46 4.56
C LEU A 146 -0.22 22.24 4.55
N GLN A 147 -0.76 21.41 5.46
CA GLN A 147 -2.16 21.01 5.47
C GLN A 147 -2.64 20.58 4.07
N VAL A 148 -2.17 19.42 3.63
CA VAL A 148 -2.37 18.87 2.30
C VAL A 148 -3.09 17.52 2.35
N PRO A 149 -3.80 17.10 1.28
CA PRO A 149 -4.61 15.88 1.27
C PRO A 149 -3.74 14.61 1.23
N ALA A 150 -3.13 14.27 2.33
CA ALA A 150 -2.35 13.05 2.50
C ALA A 150 -3.00 12.10 3.50
N ILE A 151 -3.03 10.80 3.18
CA ILE A 151 -3.38 9.73 4.11
C ILE A 151 -2.17 8.82 4.26
N ILE A 152 -1.62 8.77 5.46
CA ILE A 152 -0.49 7.90 5.81
C ILE A 152 -1.05 6.66 6.52
N SER A 153 -0.85 5.50 5.94
CA SER A 153 -1.23 4.21 6.53
C SER A 153 0.00 3.52 7.11
N VAL A 154 0.10 3.43 8.43
CA VAL A 154 1.16 2.72 9.14
C VAL A 154 0.68 1.32 9.46
N TRP A 155 1.36 0.30 8.95
CA TRP A 155 1.03 -1.10 9.17
C TRP A 155 1.98 -1.69 10.21
N ASP A 156 1.46 -1.92 11.42
CA ASP A 156 2.24 -2.24 12.62
C ASP A 156 1.96 -3.68 13.08
N ASP A 157 2.94 -4.54 12.90
CA ASP A 157 2.95 -5.93 13.40
C ASP A 157 3.78 -6.09 14.70
N GLY A 158 4.28 -4.99 15.25
CA GLY A 158 5.09 -4.96 16.46
C GLY A 158 6.57 -5.26 16.24
N TYR A 159 7.01 -5.46 14.99
CA TYR A 159 8.38 -5.85 14.69
C TYR A 159 8.95 -5.10 13.47
N GLY A 160 10.28 -4.95 13.46
CA GLY A 160 11.05 -4.66 12.26
C GLY A 160 11.96 -5.84 11.95
N ILE A 161 11.54 -6.71 11.03
CA ILE A 161 12.12 -8.05 10.78
C ILE A 161 12.01 -8.91 12.05
N SER A 162 13.05 -8.92 12.88
CA SER A 162 13.14 -9.69 14.12
C SER A 162 13.25 -8.81 15.37
N VAL A 163 13.26 -7.49 15.21
CA VAL A 163 13.49 -6.53 16.31
C VAL A 163 12.15 -5.94 16.73
N GLY A 164 11.81 -6.06 18.01
CA GLY A 164 10.58 -5.54 18.59
C GLY A 164 10.54 -4.01 18.60
N ASN A 165 9.32 -3.45 18.62
CA ASN A 165 9.10 -2.00 18.61
C ASN A 165 9.81 -1.27 19.76
N GLU A 166 9.99 -1.92 20.90
CA GLU A 166 10.66 -1.37 22.09
C GLU A 166 12.12 -0.98 21.85
N TYR A 167 12.76 -1.55 20.82
CA TYR A 167 14.15 -1.25 20.43
C TYR A 167 14.25 -0.30 19.23
N GLN A 168 13.14 0.03 18.59
CA GLN A 168 13.13 0.80 17.35
C GLN A 168 12.41 2.13 17.47
N MET A 169 11.37 2.22 18.29
CA MET A 169 10.53 3.40 18.39
C MET A 169 10.41 3.85 19.83
N THR A 170 10.68 5.11 20.09
CA THR A 170 10.39 5.74 21.39
C THR A 170 8.92 5.51 21.75
N LYS A 171 8.62 5.12 22.98
CA LYS A 171 7.29 4.71 23.46
C LYS A 171 6.77 3.40 22.85
N SER A 172 7.54 2.73 22.01
CA SER A 172 7.16 1.47 21.35
C SER A 172 5.86 1.55 20.53
N ASP A 173 5.40 2.74 20.20
CA ASP A 173 4.11 2.98 19.53
C ASP A 173 4.16 4.26 18.70
N VAL A 174 3.86 4.14 17.40
CA VAL A 174 3.93 5.26 16.45
C VAL A 174 2.93 6.37 16.80
N SER A 175 1.70 6.02 17.17
CA SER A 175 0.69 7.00 17.54
C SER A 175 1.09 7.80 18.78
N GLU A 176 1.72 7.12 19.76
CA GLU A 176 2.18 7.80 20.99
C GLU A 176 3.33 8.79 20.70
N VAL A 177 4.24 8.43 19.79
CA VAL A 177 5.30 9.35 19.36
C VAL A 177 4.74 10.55 18.63
N LEU A 178 3.69 10.32 17.83
CA LEU A 178 3.10 11.35 16.96
C LEU A 178 1.99 12.15 17.66
N LYS A 179 1.74 11.98 18.95
CA LYS A 179 0.72 12.76 19.69
C LYS A 179 0.85 14.27 19.51
N GLY A 180 2.09 14.78 19.44
CA GLY A 180 2.34 16.21 19.22
C GLY A 180 1.93 16.71 17.83
N PHE A 181 1.63 15.81 16.90
CA PHE A 181 1.13 16.12 15.56
C PHE A 181 -0.40 15.96 15.45
N GLN A 182 -1.09 15.54 16.53
CA GLN A 182 -2.55 15.46 16.54
C GLN A 182 -3.13 16.85 16.28
N ARG A 183 -4.18 16.91 15.46
CA ARG A 183 -4.88 18.14 15.12
C ARG A 183 -5.38 18.86 16.37
N ASP A 184 -5.09 20.13 16.44
CA ASP A 184 -5.46 21.00 17.56
C ASP A 184 -6.72 21.86 17.25
N GLU A 185 -7.12 22.69 18.22
CA GLU A 185 -8.25 23.59 18.08
C GLU A 185 -8.05 24.68 17.03
N LYS A 186 -6.79 25.00 16.66
CA LYS A 186 -6.46 25.93 15.61
C LYS A 186 -6.56 25.31 14.21
N GLY A 187 -6.71 24.00 14.16
CA GLY A 187 -6.82 23.25 12.93
C GLY A 187 -5.48 22.86 12.32
N GLU A 188 -4.40 22.86 13.09
CA GLU A 188 -3.08 22.43 12.68
C GLU A 188 -2.84 20.95 13.03
N GLY A 189 -2.11 20.22 12.19
CA GLY A 189 -1.75 18.82 12.43
C GLY A 189 -2.63 17.81 11.68
N PHE A 190 -2.60 16.58 12.15
CA PHE A 190 -3.24 15.41 11.54
C PHE A 190 -4.43 14.90 12.35
N GLU A 191 -5.42 14.33 11.65
CA GLU A 191 -6.29 13.37 12.34
C GLU A 191 -5.57 12.04 12.46
N ILE A 192 -5.32 11.62 13.71
CA ILE A 192 -4.62 10.34 13.99
C ILE A 192 -5.65 9.31 14.43
N PHE A 193 -5.81 8.30 13.61
CA PHE A 193 -6.68 7.16 13.87
C PHE A 193 -5.86 5.94 14.27
N ARG A 194 -6.41 5.14 15.19
CA ARG A 194 -5.83 3.87 15.60
C ARG A 194 -6.87 2.77 15.46
N VAL A 195 -6.57 1.72 14.68
CA VAL A 195 -7.50 0.65 14.34
C VAL A 195 -6.74 -0.68 14.23
N LYS A 196 -7.40 -1.79 14.57
CA LYS A 196 -6.80 -3.11 14.50
C LYS A 196 -6.81 -3.66 13.08
N GLY A 197 -5.71 -4.29 12.65
CA GLY A 197 -5.55 -4.81 11.29
C GLY A 197 -6.51 -5.95 10.92
N TRP A 198 -7.03 -6.65 11.91
CA TRP A 198 -8.02 -7.71 11.74
C TRP A 198 -9.49 -7.25 11.87
N ASP A 199 -9.73 -6.01 12.26
CA ASP A 199 -11.09 -5.42 12.30
C ASP A 199 -11.45 -4.79 10.96
N TYR A 200 -12.04 -5.59 10.08
CA TYR A 200 -12.38 -5.13 8.72
C TYR A 200 -13.39 -3.97 8.72
N ALA A 201 -14.43 -4.03 9.56
CA ALA A 201 -15.45 -2.98 9.63
C ALA A 201 -14.85 -1.67 10.15
N GLY A 202 -14.09 -1.73 11.25
CA GLY A 202 -13.38 -0.59 11.80
C GLY A 202 -12.38 0.02 10.84
N LEU A 203 -11.66 -0.81 10.07
CA LEU A 203 -10.77 -0.34 9.00
C LEU A 203 -11.53 0.42 7.91
N VAL A 204 -12.67 -0.09 7.45
CA VAL A 204 -13.49 0.58 6.42
C VAL A 204 -13.96 1.94 6.92
N GLU A 205 -14.57 1.99 8.09
CA GLU A 205 -15.04 3.25 8.69
C GLU A 205 -13.90 4.27 8.88
N THR A 206 -12.73 3.80 9.32
CA THR A 206 -11.57 4.65 9.54
C THR A 206 -11.08 5.27 8.23
N TYR A 207 -10.92 4.47 7.18
CA TYR A 207 -10.47 4.99 5.89
C TYR A 207 -11.52 5.89 5.22
N GLU A 208 -12.82 5.63 5.38
CA GLU A 208 -13.87 6.52 4.89
C GLU A 208 -13.84 7.88 5.60
N LYS A 209 -13.62 7.90 6.91
CA LYS A 209 -13.44 9.17 7.67
C LYS A 209 -12.20 9.92 7.20
N ALA A 210 -11.06 9.24 7.08
CA ALA A 210 -9.80 9.84 6.62
C ALA A 210 -9.92 10.39 5.19
N GLU A 211 -10.54 9.61 4.28
CA GLU A 211 -10.77 10.01 2.89
C GLU A 211 -11.63 11.29 2.81
N LYS A 212 -12.73 11.32 3.53
CA LYS A 212 -13.62 12.49 3.55
C LYS A 212 -12.89 13.76 4.03
N LEU A 213 -12.10 13.65 5.10
CA LEU A 213 -11.31 14.77 5.61
C LEU A 213 -10.27 15.26 4.61
N ALA A 214 -9.53 14.33 4.01
CA ALA A 214 -8.48 14.68 3.05
C ALA A 214 -9.06 15.26 1.76
N ARG A 215 -10.08 14.61 1.18
CA ARG A 215 -10.64 15.01 -0.11
C ARG A 215 -11.44 16.31 -0.06
N GLU A 216 -12.29 16.46 0.94
CA GLU A 216 -13.16 17.63 1.05
C GLU A 216 -12.44 18.85 1.64
N LYS A 217 -11.59 18.63 2.66
CA LYS A 217 -11.03 19.68 3.50
C LYS A 217 -9.52 19.83 3.43
N HIS A 218 -8.81 18.95 2.72
CA HIS A 218 -7.34 18.87 2.73
C HIS A 218 -6.74 18.68 4.13
N ILE A 219 -7.48 18.02 5.04
CA ILE A 219 -6.99 17.66 6.36
C ILE A 219 -6.23 16.33 6.24
N PRO A 220 -4.93 16.31 6.55
CA PRO A 220 -4.15 15.08 6.49
C PRO A 220 -4.52 14.12 7.62
N SER A 221 -4.36 12.82 7.36
CA SER A 221 -4.66 11.78 8.33
C SER A 221 -3.53 10.77 8.43
N ILE A 222 -3.30 10.26 9.64
CA ILE A 222 -2.49 9.08 9.91
C ILE A 222 -3.40 7.97 10.40
N VAL A 223 -3.41 6.85 9.70
CA VAL A 223 -4.13 5.62 10.08
C VAL A 223 -3.09 4.62 10.59
N HIS A 224 -2.97 4.52 11.92
CA HIS A 224 -2.10 3.54 12.56
C HIS A 224 -2.86 2.22 12.71
N VAL A 225 -2.56 1.28 11.82
CA VAL A 225 -3.13 -0.06 11.79
C VAL A 225 -2.28 -0.94 12.68
N ILE A 226 -2.76 -1.20 13.89
CA ILE A 226 -2.08 -1.99 14.93
C ILE A 226 -2.50 -3.45 14.89
N ASP A 227 -1.81 -4.28 15.65
CA ASP A 227 -2.10 -5.71 15.77
C ASP A 227 -2.14 -6.43 14.40
N MET A 228 -1.29 -5.99 13.47
CA MET A 228 -1.09 -6.70 12.20
C MET A 228 -0.40 -8.04 12.45
N THR A 229 -0.68 -9.01 11.60
CA THR A 229 -0.11 -10.35 11.72
C THR A 229 0.74 -10.71 10.50
N GLN A 230 1.77 -11.50 10.70
CA GLN A 230 2.58 -12.10 9.65
C GLN A 230 2.73 -13.61 9.90
N PRO A 231 1.68 -14.42 9.68
CA PRO A 231 1.68 -15.86 10.03
C PRO A 231 2.77 -16.68 9.32
N THR A 232 3.27 -16.19 8.19
CA THR A 232 4.36 -16.83 7.44
C THR A 232 5.74 -16.20 7.72
N GLY A 233 5.82 -15.26 8.68
CA GLY A 233 7.02 -14.50 9.02
C GLY A 233 7.33 -13.36 8.08
N HIS A 234 8.35 -12.57 8.43
CA HIS A 234 8.71 -11.35 7.69
C HIS A 234 9.30 -11.66 6.31
N SER A 235 10.19 -12.67 6.25
CA SER A 235 10.88 -13.10 5.02
C SER A 235 11.33 -14.54 5.14
N THR A 236 11.79 -15.11 4.02
CA THR A 236 12.33 -16.47 3.98
C THR A 236 13.73 -16.61 4.62
N SER A 237 14.40 -15.49 4.96
CA SER A 237 15.76 -15.47 5.48
C SER A 237 15.88 -15.83 6.97
N GLY A 238 14.77 -15.94 7.69
CA GLY A 238 14.77 -16.26 9.11
C GLY A 238 13.45 -16.79 9.61
N SER A 239 13.52 -17.82 10.44
CA SER A 239 12.35 -18.39 11.10
C SER A 239 11.90 -17.46 12.22
N HIS A 240 10.63 -17.08 12.20
CA HIS A 240 10.07 -16.20 13.22
C HIS A 240 9.92 -16.89 14.59
N GLU A 241 9.97 -18.22 14.63
CA GLU A 241 10.02 -18.98 15.87
C GLU A 241 11.29 -18.72 16.71
N ARG A 242 12.31 -18.09 16.11
CA ARG A 242 13.56 -17.75 16.82
C ARG A 242 13.42 -16.51 17.70
N TYR A 243 12.46 -15.63 17.42
CA TYR A 243 12.30 -14.36 18.14
C TYR A 243 10.89 -14.09 18.66
N LYS A 244 9.88 -14.84 18.21
CA LYS A 244 8.51 -14.75 18.71
C LYS A 244 8.22 -15.89 19.68
N SER A 245 7.47 -15.63 20.75
CA SER A 245 7.01 -16.68 21.64
C SER A 245 5.96 -17.57 20.97
N LYS A 246 5.74 -18.77 21.51
CA LYS A 246 4.72 -19.69 21.01
C LYS A 246 3.32 -19.09 21.08
N GLU A 247 3.05 -18.36 22.16
CA GLU A 247 1.78 -17.68 22.38
C GLU A 247 1.57 -16.58 21.34
N ARG A 248 2.62 -15.80 21.00
CA ARG A 248 2.58 -14.80 19.92
C ARG A 248 2.33 -15.44 18.56
N LEU A 249 3.00 -16.54 18.26
CA LEU A 249 2.80 -17.26 16.99
C LEU A 249 1.37 -17.81 16.86
N GLN A 250 0.83 -18.38 17.95
CA GLN A 250 -0.55 -18.86 17.96
C GLN A 250 -1.53 -17.69 17.77
N TRP A 251 -1.32 -16.57 18.48
CA TRP A 251 -2.14 -15.39 18.34
C TRP A 251 -2.12 -14.86 16.90
N GLU A 252 -0.97 -14.84 16.22
CA GLU A 252 -0.88 -14.43 14.81
C GLU A 252 -1.66 -15.34 13.85
N GLN A 253 -1.74 -16.64 14.14
CA GLN A 253 -2.58 -17.56 13.37
C GLN A 253 -4.08 -17.30 13.64
N ASP A 254 -4.45 -17.10 14.89
CA ASP A 254 -5.85 -16.92 15.29
C ASP A 254 -6.40 -15.57 14.82
N PHE A 255 -5.56 -14.52 14.83
CA PHE A 255 -5.91 -13.15 14.43
C PHE A 255 -5.40 -12.76 13.04
N ASP A 256 -5.03 -13.73 12.21
CA ASP A 256 -4.78 -13.45 10.79
C ASP A 256 -5.98 -12.73 10.17
N CYS A 257 -5.70 -11.66 9.42
CA CYS A 257 -6.75 -10.80 8.88
C CYS A 257 -7.72 -11.55 7.94
N LEU A 258 -7.26 -12.60 7.22
CA LEU A 258 -8.13 -13.42 6.37
C LEU A 258 -9.02 -14.34 7.21
N VAL A 259 -8.47 -14.91 8.31
CA VAL A 259 -9.24 -15.74 9.25
C VAL A 259 -10.34 -14.90 9.91
N GLN A 260 -10.01 -13.74 10.43
CA GLN A 260 -10.96 -12.85 11.08
C GLN A 260 -11.99 -12.29 10.09
N PHE A 261 -11.58 -11.96 8.87
CA PHE A 261 -12.49 -11.48 7.83
C PHE A 261 -13.46 -12.57 7.39
N LYS A 262 -13.00 -13.81 7.21
CA LYS A 262 -13.87 -14.97 6.93
C LYS A 262 -14.91 -15.13 8.02
N LYS A 263 -14.48 -15.12 9.30
CA LYS A 263 -15.37 -15.20 10.46
C LYS A 263 -16.41 -14.08 10.44
N TRP A 264 -15.97 -12.83 10.23
CA TRP A 264 -16.87 -11.67 10.16
C TRP A 264 -17.93 -11.82 9.05
N ILE A 265 -17.57 -12.31 7.86
CA ILE A 265 -18.49 -12.56 6.75
C ILE A 265 -19.56 -13.58 7.14
N VAL A 266 -19.15 -14.69 7.77
CA VAL A 266 -20.05 -15.77 8.18
C VAL A 266 -20.97 -15.31 9.32
N ASP A 267 -20.43 -14.67 10.34
CA ASP A 267 -21.17 -14.16 11.50
C ASP A 267 -22.24 -13.12 11.10
N ASN A 268 -21.95 -12.31 10.07
CA ASN A 268 -22.88 -11.33 9.50
C ASN A 268 -23.78 -11.93 8.39
N LYS A 269 -23.72 -13.25 8.15
CA LYS A 269 -24.56 -13.95 7.17
C LYS A 269 -24.45 -13.39 5.73
N ILE A 270 -23.28 -12.87 5.37
CA ILE A 270 -22.99 -12.33 4.02
C ILE A 270 -22.73 -13.49 3.06
N ALA A 271 -22.00 -14.52 3.51
CA ALA A 271 -21.76 -15.76 2.80
C ALA A 271 -21.61 -16.92 3.80
N THR A 272 -21.77 -18.14 3.29
CA THR A 272 -21.55 -19.36 4.05
C THR A 272 -20.07 -19.75 4.08
N GLU A 273 -19.69 -20.59 5.04
CA GLU A 273 -18.33 -21.11 5.11
C GLU A 273 -17.94 -21.93 3.86
N ASP A 274 -18.88 -22.70 3.31
CA ASP A 274 -18.65 -23.52 2.11
C ASP A 274 -18.41 -22.65 0.88
N GLU A 275 -19.15 -21.55 0.70
CA GLU A 275 -18.91 -20.59 -0.39
C GLU A 275 -17.51 -19.98 -0.28
N LEU A 276 -17.08 -19.59 0.92
CA LEU A 276 -15.74 -19.02 1.13
C LEU A 276 -14.62 -20.06 0.94
N ASN A 277 -14.86 -21.31 1.30
CA ASN A 277 -13.92 -22.41 1.05
C ASN A 277 -13.79 -22.69 -0.47
N ASN A 278 -14.89 -22.66 -1.21
CA ASN A 278 -14.87 -22.82 -2.66
C ASN A 278 -14.09 -21.71 -3.34
N ILE A 279 -14.34 -20.43 -2.98
CA ILE A 279 -13.56 -19.28 -3.46
C ILE A 279 -12.07 -19.49 -3.16
N SER A 280 -11.72 -19.92 -1.95
CA SER A 280 -10.32 -20.15 -1.56
C SER A 280 -9.64 -21.22 -2.41
N ASN A 281 -10.36 -22.29 -2.77
CA ASN A 281 -9.83 -23.35 -3.61
C ASN A 281 -9.69 -22.91 -5.08
N GLU A 282 -10.67 -22.21 -5.62
CA GLU A 282 -10.61 -21.63 -6.97
C GLU A 282 -9.42 -20.66 -7.11
N VAL A 283 -9.20 -19.80 -6.11
CA VAL A 283 -8.07 -18.85 -6.09
C VAL A 283 -6.74 -19.59 -6.02
N LYS A 284 -6.62 -20.68 -5.25
CA LYS A 284 -5.39 -21.50 -5.21
C LYS A 284 -5.05 -22.08 -6.58
N ASP A 285 -6.04 -22.56 -7.30
CA ASP A 285 -5.83 -23.14 -8.64
C ASP A 285 -5.54 -22.04 -9.67
N PHE A 286 -6.22 -20.90 -9.59
CA PHE A 286 -5.90 -19.71 -10.37
C PHE A 286 -4.45 -19.26 -10.19
N VAL A 287 -3.96 -19.18 -8.95
CA VAL A 287 -2.57 -18.78 -8.65
C VAL A 287 -1.57 -19.79 -9.24
N LYS A 288 -1.83 -21.10 -9.13
CA LYS A 288 -0.99 -22.14 -9.74
C LYS A 288 -0.93 -22.00 -11.26
N GLN A 289 -2.07 -21.74 -11.89
CA GLN A 289 -2.13 -21.54 -13.34
C GLN A 289 -1.39 -20.27 -13.77
N ALA A 290 -1.61 -19.13 -13.10
CA ALA A 290 -0.92 -17.87 -13.38
C ALA A 290 0.61 -18.01 -13.26
N LYS A 291 1.09 -18.75 -12.24
CA LYS A 291 2.51 -19.09 -12.06
C LYS A 291 3.05 -19.88 -13.25
N LYS A 292 2.33 -20.91 -13.68
CA LYS A 292 2.73 -21.78 -14.81
C LYS A 292 2.80 -21.00 -16.13
N GLU A 293 1.83 -20.15 -16.37
CA GLU A 293 1.78 -19.31 -17.57
C GLU A 293 2.94 -18.31 -17.61
N ALA A 294 3.16 -17.55 -16.52
CA ALA A 294 4.26 -16.60 -16.43
C ALA A 294 5.63 -17.28 -16.63
N TRP A 295 5.82 -18.48 -16.07
CA TRP A 295 7.02 -19.26 -16.26
C TRP A 295 7.20 -19.71 -17.70
N SER A 296 6.13 -20.20 -18.34
CA SER A 296 6.17 -20.61 -19.75
C SER A 296 6.51 -19.44 -20.67
N GLU A 297 5.90 -18.27 -20.45
CA GLU A 297 6.19 -17.06 -21.24
C GLU A 297 7.64 -16.60 -21.09
N TYR A 298 8.21 -16.69 -19.90
CA TYR A 298 9.61 -16.38 -19.65
C TYR A 298 10.56 -17.36 -20.36
N GLN A 299 10.24 -18.67 -20.30
CA GLN A 299 11.14 -19.70 -20.87
C GLN A 299 11.07 -19.87 -22.38
N THR A 300 9.92 -19.61 -22.99
CA THR A 300 9.70 -19.92 -24.42
C THR A 300 10.69 -19.22 -25.34
N PRO A 301 10.94 -17.91 -25.23
CA PRO A 301 11.95 -17.22 -26.05
C PRO A 301 13.34 -17.80 -25.85
N LEU A 302 13.75 -18.06 -24.61
CA LEU A 302 15.07 -18.60 -24.27
C LEU A 302 15.29 -19.98 -24.89
N LYS A 303 14.31 -20.86 -24.81
CA LYS A 303 14.38 -22.19 -25.45
C LYS A 303 14.41 -22.09 -26.96
N SER A 304 13.67 -21.16 -27.57
CA SER A 304 13.68 -20.92 -28.99
C SER A 304 15.06 -20.45 -29.50
N GLU A 305 15.72 -19.59 -28.73
CA GLU A 305 17.08 -19.14 -29.07
C GLU A 305 18.10 -20.27 -28.89
N LEU A 306 18.03 -21.00 -27.79
CA LEU A 306 18.92 -22.14 -27.54
C LEU A 306 18.82 -23.21 -28.63
N ASN A 307 17.64 -23.46 -29.17
CA ASN A 307 17.43 -24.44 -30.22
C ASN A 307 17.96 -23.99 -31.61
N LYS A 308 18.38 -22.73 -31.76
CA LYS A 308 19.00 -22.19 -32.98
C LYS A 308 20.53 -22.33 -32.97
N LEU A 309 21.11 -22.58 -31.80
CA LEU A 309 22.53 -22.85 -31.59
C LEU A 309 22.85 -24.32 -31.82
#